data_d03dd064877eb67859f4e7275b0d51fe
#
_entry.id   d03dd064877eb67859f4e7275b0d51fe
#
_cell.length_a   1.000
_cell.length_b   1.000
_cell.length_c   1.000
_cell.angle_alpha   90.00
_cell.angle_beta   90.00
_cell.angle_gamma   90.00
#
_symmetry.space_group_name_H-M   'P 1'
#
loop_
_entity.id
_entity.type
_entity.pdbx_description
1 polymer ?
#
loop_
_entity_poly.entity_id
_entity_poly.type
_entity_poly.pdbx_seq_one_letter_code
_entity_poly.pdbx_strand_id
1 'polypeptide(L)'
;WQGDAAMMDGFSSGSDDYVYKLDSMTIPLGSITAGTGSAGLAGGSVISSAVNGYTVYVQADGDLTLLSSGGQTIAPVVDGTVSSDAEEYGAEAIGPYAMSPGIDLGVTSTQRAIVSSTIPATTGDRFLLLFKLGVTPSTAVGDYRQTVYFTLTSNF
;
A
#
# COMPACT_ATOMS: atom_id res chain seq x y z
N TRP A 1 -8.11 1.93 13.08
CA TRP A 1 -7.86 2.34 11.68
C TRP A 1 -9.20 2.66 11.04
N GLN A 2 -9.41 3.88 10.57
CA GLN A 2 -10.59 4.25 9.79
C GLN A 2 -10.15 4.43 8.34
N GLY A 3 -10.34 3.38 7.53
CA GLY A 3 -10.31 3.51 6.08
C GLY A 3 -11.62 4.12 5.59
N ASP A 4 -11.59 4.82 4.48
CA ASP A 4 -12.81 5.29 3.84
C ASP A 4 -13.66 4.07 3.42
N ALA A 5 -14.83 3.90 4.05
CA ALA A 5 -15.74 2.78 3.79
C ALA A 5 -16.18 2.71 2.31
N ALA A 6 -16.22 3.84 1.61
CA ALA A 6 -16.53 3.90 0.18
C ALA A 6 -15.45 3.22 -0.69
N MET A 7 -14.19 3.14 -0.23
CA MET A 7 -13.14 2.39 -0.90
C MET A 7 -13.26 0.88 -0.70
N MET A 8 -13.91 0.42 0.36
CA MET A 8 -14.06 -1.01 0.65
C MET A 8 -15.27 -1.65 -0.05
N ASP A 9 -16.29 -0.88 -0.39
CA ASP A 9 -17.51 -1.38 -1.06
C ASP A 9 -17.25 -1.95 -2.46
N GLY A 10 -16.20 -1.53 -3.15
CA GLY A 10 -15.78 -2.07 -4.45
C GLY A 10 -15.18 -3.49 -4.39
N PHE A 11 -14.95 -4.02 -3.18
CA PHE A 11 -14.35 -5.35 -2.95
C PHE A 11 -15.32 -6.38 -2.36
N SER A 12 -16.63 -6.12 -2.41
CA SER A 12 -17.59 -7.17 -2.09
C SER A 12 -17.47 -8.30 -3.11
N SER A 13 -17.58 -9.54 -2.68
CA SER A 13 -17.45 -10.78 -3.47
C SER A 13 -18.55 -10.99 -4.52
N GLY A 14 -19.19 -9.94 -4.97
CA GLY A 14 -20.17 -9.95 -6.05
C GLY A 14 -19.52 -9.81 -7.43
N SER A 15 -20.12 -10.41 -8.40
CA SER A 15 -19.69 -10.58 -9.80
C SER A 15 -19.58 -9.32 -10.65
N ASP A 16 -19.49 -8.13 -10.06
CA ASP A 16 -19.53 -6.89 -10.80
C ASP A 16 -18.12 -6.33 -11.03
N ASP A 17 -17.85 -6.00 -12.30
CA ASP A 17 -16.63 -5.35 -12.78
C ASP A 17 -16.45 -3.95 -12.19
N TYR A 18 -15.95 -3.85 -10.98
CA TYR A 18 -15.49 -2.58 -10.44
C TYR A 18 -14.06 -2.31 -10.90
N VAL A 19 -13.94 -1.53 -11.96
CA VAL A 19 -12.69 -0.86 -12.30
C VAL A 19 -12.49 0.25 -11.27
N TYR A 20 -11.59 0.04 -10.33
CA TYR A 20 -11.14 1.11 -9.45
C TYR A 20 -10.39 2.15 -10.30
N LYS A 21 -11.07 3.22 -10.67
CA LYS A 21 -10.41 4.43 -11.13
C LYS A 21 -9.98 5.20 -9.89
N LEU A 22 -8.68 5.16 -9.60
CA LEU A 22 -8.10 6.25 -8.83
C LEU A 22 -8.23 7.49 -9.72
N ASP A 23 -9.13 8.40 -9.39
CA ASP A 23 -9.28 9.69 -10.08
C ASP A 23 -8.04 10.58 -9.91
N SER A 24 -7.12 10.19 -9.03
CA SER A 24 -5.79 10.75 -8.90
C SER A 24 -4.77 9.65 -8.61
N MET A 25 -3.55 9.81 -9.12
CA MET A 25 -2.39 8.97 -8.77
C MET A 25 -1.89 9.22 -7.32
N THR A 26 -2.75 9.72 -6.46
CA THR A 26 -2.43 10.09 -5.07
C THR A 26 -3.31 9.30 -4.12
N ILE A 27 -2.68 8.67 -3.12
CA ILE A 27 -3.36 7.99 -2.02
C ILE A 27 -3.32 8.94 -0.83
N PRO A 28 -4.43 9.66 -0.52
CA PRO A 28 -4.45 10.59 0.59
C PRO A 28 -4.53 9.82 1.91
N LEU A 29 -3.60 10.09 2.82
CA LEU A 29 -3.65 9.60 4.20
C LEU A 29 -4.40 10.59 5.12
N GLY A 30 -4.79 11.75 4.59
CA GLY A 30 -5.54 12.77 5.32
C GLY A 30 -4.70 13.53 6.36
N SER A 31 -5.41 14.29 7.19
CA SER A 31 -4.80 15.01 8.33
C SER A 31 -4.76 14.11 9.55
N ILE A 32 -3.60 13.97 10.17
CA ILE A 32 -3.37 13.01 11.25
C ILE A 32 -3.06 13.78 12.53
N THR A 33 -3.72 13.40 13.61
CA THR A 33 -3.45 13.91 14.95
C THR A 33 -2.46 12.98 15.65
N ALA A 34 -1.53 13.54 16.41
CA ALA A 34 -0.57 12.76 17.19
C ALA A 34 -1.25 11.70 18.09
N GLY A 35 -0.69 10.51 18.15
CA GLY A 35 -1.26 9.37 18.87
C GLY A 35 -2.45 8.71 18.16
N THR A 36 -2.72 9.09 16.91
CA THR A 36 -3.70 8.42 16.04
C THR A 36 -3.02 7.89 14.80
N GLY A 37 -3.59 6.87 14.21
CA GLY A 37 -3.14 6.36 12.92
C GLY A 37 -4.03 6.83 11.78
N SER A 38 -3.51 6.77 10.57
CA SER A 38 -4.27 6.95 9.34
C SER A 38 -4.00 5.82 8.37
N ALA A 39 -4.95 5.59 7.47
CA ALA A 39 -4.80 4.59 6.42
C ALA A 39 -5.37 5.08 5.09
N GLY A 40 -4.73 4.64 4.01
CA GLY A 40 -5.16 4.87 2.64
C GLY A 40 -5.08 3.57 1.85
N LEU A 41 -5.91 3.44 0.81
CA LEU A 41 -6.05 2.20 0.07
C LEU A 41 -5.71 2.41 -1.40
N ALA A 42 -4.91 1.50 -1.95
CA ALA A 42 -4.71 1.34 -3.39
C ALA A 42 -5.15 -0.05 -3.81
N GLY A 43 -5.81 -0.15 -4.96
CA GLY A 43 -6.22 -1.42 -5.54
C GLY A 43 -5.58 -1.65 -6.90
N GLY A 44 -5.38 -2.93 -7.24
CA GLY A 44 -4.90 -3.34 -8.54
C GLY A 44 -5.56 -4.62 -9.01
N SER A 45 -5.55 -4.82 -10.34
CA SER A 45 -5.93 -6.08 -10.97
C SER A 45 -4.84 -6.49 -11.93
N VAL A 46 -4.47 -7.77 -11.88
CA VAL A 46 -3.49 -8.36 -12.79
C VAL A 46 -4.20 -9.27 -13.78
N ILE A 47 -3.97 -9.06 -15.07
CA ILE A 47 -4.33 -10.00 -16.12
C ILE A 47 -3.03 -10.50 -16.75
N SER A 48 -2.81 -11.80 -16.74
CA SER A 48 -1.60 -12.42 -17.27
C SER A 48 -1.91 -13.82 -17.82
N SER A 49 -1.42 -14.08 -19.03
CA SER A 49 -1.47 -15.42 -19.65
C SER A 49 -0.21 -16.25 -19.41
N ALA A 50 0.75 -15.73 -18.64
CA ALA A 50 2.00 -16.43 -18.33
C ALA A 50 1.72 -17.72 -17.56
N VAL A 51 2.21 -18.84 -18.07
CA VAL A 51 1.87 -20.19 -17.58
C VAL A 51 2.33 -20.46 -16.14
N ASN A 52 3.40 -19.79 -15.71
CA ASN A 52 3.93 -19.88 -14.34
C ASN A 52 3.49 -18.68 -13.46
N GLY A 53 2.44 -17.94 -13.93
CA GLY A 53 1.85 -16.87 -13.16
C GLY A 53 2.60 -15.54 -13.23
N TYR A 54 2.60 -14.81 -12.11
CA TYR A 54 3.12 -13.43 -12.06
C TYR A 54 3.56 -13.06 -10.64
N THR A 55 4.31 -11.97 -10.53
CA THR A 55 4.64 -11.34 -9.25
C THR A 55 4.48 -9.82 -9.36
N VAL A 56 3.80 -9.23 -8.38
CA VAL A 56 3.71 -7.77 -8.22
C VAL A 56 4.67 -7.34 -7.13
N TYR A 57 5.44 -6.34 -7.43
CA TYR A 57 6.39 -5.71 -6.52
C TYR A 57 5.98 -4.29 -6.19
N VAL A 58 6.35 -3.83 -5.01
CA VAL A 58 6.26 -2.44 -4.56
C VAL A 58 7.64 -1.93 -4.20
N GLN A 59 7.93 -0.68 -4.51
CA GLN A 59 9.08 0.09 -4.01
C GLN A 59 8.73 1.57 -3.94
N ALA A 60 9.52 2.35 -3.21
CA ALA A 60 9.37 3.79 -3.10
C ALA A 60 10.61 4.53 -3.60
N ASP A 61 10.49 5.84 -3.81
CA ASP A 61 11.61 6.72 -4.13
C ASP A 61 12.51 7.04 -2.92
N GLY A 62 12.09 6.70 -1.71
CA GLY A 62 12.76 6.95 -0.45
C GLY A 62 11.77 6.83 0.72
N ASP A 63 12.10 7.43 1.85
CA ASP A 63 11.21 7.48 3.01
C ASP A 63 10.11 8.52 2.81
N LEU A 64 9.06 8.43 3.63
CA LEU A 64 7.98 9.41 3.65
C LEU A 64 8.52 10.76 4.16
N THR A 65 8.69 11.72 3.26
CA THR A 65 9.47 12.94 3.51
C THR A 65 8.60 14.17 3.66
N LEU A 66 8.92 15.01 4.66
CA LEU A 66 8.31 16.32 4.89
C LEU A 66 8.69 17.30 3.79
N LEU A 67 7.68 17.91 3.14
CA LEU A 67 7.88 18.81 2.00
C LEU A 67 8.33 20.22 2.39
N SER A 68 7.98 20.69 3.58
CA SER A 68 8.09 22.11 3.93
C SER A 68 9.43 22.55 4.48
N SER A 69 10.28 21.69 5.04
CA SER A 69 11.64 22.04 5.50
C SER A 69 12.43 20.83 6.02
N GLY A 70 13.72 20.84 5.73
CA GLY A 70 14.73 20.10 6.50
C GLY A 70 14.84 18.60 6.26
N GLY A 71 14.04 18.03 5.37
CA GLY A 71 14.18 16.60 5.01
C GLY A 71 13.87 15.64 6.16
N GLN A 72 13.01 16.04 7.11
CA GLN A 72 12.51 15.13 8.12
C GLN A 72 11.70 14.01 7.46
N THR A 73 11.91 12.79 7.92
CA THR A 73 11.29 11.59 7.35
C THR A 73 10.58 10.79 8.43
N ILE A 74 9.52 10.11 8.05
CA ILE A 74 8.92 9.04 8.83
C ILE A 74 9.49 7.72 8.30
N ALA A 75 10.07 6.91 9.19
CA ALA A 75 10.73 5.68 8.81
C ALA A 75 9.72 4.57 8.42
N PRO A 76 10.09 3.68 7.49
CA PRO A 76 9.27 2.51 7.22
C PRO A 76 9.27 1.55 8.41
N VAL A 77 8.12 0.90 8.66
CA VAL A 77 7.97 -0.13 9.68
C VAL A 77 8.95 -1.28 9.47
N VAL A 78 9.50 -1.81 10.57
CA VAL A 78 10.49 -2.90 10.53
C VAL A 78 10.02 -4.17 11.24
N ASP A 79 9.09 -4.07 12.18
CA ASP A 79 8.59 -5.20 12.98
C ASP A 79 7.31 -5.86 12.42
N GLY A 80 6.80 -5.32 11.30
CA GLY A 80 5.63 -5.86 10.62
C GLY A 80 4.28 -5.36 11.13
N THR A 81 4.26 -4.34 12.01
CA THR A 81 3.02 -3.76 12.53
C THR A 81 3.14 -2.25 12.67
N VAL A 82 2.39 -1.50 11.88
CA VAL A 82 2.32 -0.05 12.03
C VAL A 82 1.43 0.31 13.23
N SER A 83 2.02 0.94 14.23
CA SER A 83 1.35 1.38 15.46
C SER A 83 0.89 2.83 15.34
N SER A 84 -0.29 3.14 15.89
CA SER A 84 -0.86 4.49 15.81
C SER A 84 -0.11 5.53 16.66
N ASP A 85 0.68 5.08 17.62
CA ASP A 85 1.45 5.88 18.59
C ASP A 85 2.97 5.84 18.33
N ALA A 86 3.38 5.24 17.21
CA ALA A 86 4.76 5.26 16.73
C ALA A 86 4.89 6.12 15.46
N GLU A 87 6.09 6.68 15.24
CA GLU A 87 6.41 7.42 14.02
C GLU A 87 6.94 6.44 12.97
N GLU A 88 6.02 5.81 12.26
CA GLU A 88 6.33 4.79 11.27
C GLU A 88 5.23 4.64 10.21
N TYR A 89 5.58 4.10 9.05
CA TYR A 89 4.61 3.81 8.01
C TYR A 89 4.90 2.46 7.33
N GLY A 90 3.86 1.89 6.72
CA GLY A 90 3.97 0.64 5.98
C GLY A 90 2.74 0.37 5.14
N ALA A 91 2.71 -0.80 4.52
CA ALA A 91 1.57 -1.24 3.74
C ALA A 91 1.34 -2.74 3.88
N GLU A 92 0.07 -3.12 4.04
CA GLU A 92 -0.38 -4.51 4.06
C GLU A 92 -0.99 -4.88 2.71
N ALA A 93 -0.54 -5.99 2.13
CA ALA A 93 -1.15 -6.55 0.94
C ALA A 93 -2.33 -7.45 1.32
N ILE A 94 -3.48 -7.24 0.67
CA ILE A 94 -4.73 -7.96 0.91
C ILE A 94 -5.19 -8.57 -0.42
N GLY A 95 -5.54 -9.85 -0.40
CA GLY A 95 -6.01 -10.60 -1.58
C GLY A 95 -5.60 -12.06 -1.54
N PRO A 96 -6.12 -12.88 -2.47
CA PRO A 96 -5.90 -14.32 -2.47
C PRO A 96 -4.45 -14.73 -2.68
N TYR A 97 -3.64 -13.87 -3.32
CA TYR A 97 -2.23 -14.11 -3.64
C TYR A 97 -1.29 -13.15 -2.89
N ALA A 98 -1.76 -12.50 -1.82
CA ALA A 98 -0.92 -11.67 -0.96
C ALA A 98 0.18 -12.51 -0.30
N MET A 99 1.45 -12.05 -0.39
CA MET A 99 2.59 -12.82 0.09
C MET A 99 2.78 -12.79 1.61
N SER A 100 2.29 -11.76 2.28
CA SER A 100 2.45 -11.57 3.73
C SER A 100 1.16 -10.98 4.31
N PRO A 101 0.04 -11.74 4.28
CA PRO A 101 -1.22 -11.23 4.78
C PRO A 101 -1.15 -10.96 6.29
N GLY A 102 -1.69 -9.84 6.72
CA GLY A 102 -1.68 -9.42 8.13
C GLY A 102 -0.35 -8.81 8.60
N ILE A 103 0.62 -8.61 7.70
CA ILE A 103 1.93 -8.01 8.03
C ILE A 103 2.07 -6.69 7.27
N ASP A 104 2.38 -5.63 8.00
CA ASP A 104 2.71 -4.33 7.43
C ASP A 104 4.15 -4.35 6.93
N LEU A 105 4.32 -4.24 5.63
CA LEU A 105 5.63 -4.18 4.98
C LEU A 105 6.11 -2.72 4.93
N GLY A 106 7.32 -2.47 5.38
CA GLY A 106 7.96 -1.18 5.15
C GLY A 106 8.18 -0.97 3.64
N VAL A 107 7.64 0.12 3.10
CA VAL A 107 7.80 0.49 1.69
C VAL A 107 9.04 1.34 1.54
N THR A 108 10.10 0.76 1.00
CA THR A 108 11.44 1.35 0.89
C THR A 108 11.87 1.48 -0.56
N SER A 109 13.05 2.03 -0.81
CA SER A 109 13.68 2.02 -2.14
C SER A 109 14.09 0.62 -2.62
N THR A 110 14.05 -0.37 -1.75
CA THR A 110 14.26 -1.78 -2.13
C THR A 110 12.95 -2.39 -2.58
N GLN A 111 12.96 -2.98 -3.78
CA GLN A 111 11.81 -3.67 -4.34
C GLN A 111 11.40 -4.88 -3.49
N ARG A 112 10.12 -4.99 -3.16
CA ARG A 112 9.54 -6.08 -2.37
C ARG A 112 8.35 -6.69 -3.08
N ALA A 113 8.29 -8.01 -3.14
CA ALA A 113 7.12 -8.72 -3.66
C ALA A 113 5.96 -8.64 -2.67
N ILE A 114 4.78 -8.28 -3.16
CA ILE A 114 3.55 -8.13 -2.36
C ILE A 114 2.45 -9.11 -2.75
N VAL A 115 2.42 -9.50 -4.03
CA VAL A 115 1.45 -10.45 -4.56
C VAL A 115 2.20 -11.41 -5.49
N SER A 116 1.94 -12.71 -5.40
CA SER A 116 2.53 -13.70 -6.31
C SER A 116 1.57 -14.85 -6.55
N SER A 117 1.39 -15.19 -7.83
CA SER A 117 0.62 -16.34 -8.29
C SER A 117 1.52 -17.24 -9.13
N THR A 118 1.33 -18.55 -9.04
CA THR A 118 2.00 -19.56 -9.88
C THR A 118 1.13 -20.05 -11.02
N ILE A 119 -0.06 -19.46 -11.20
CA ILE A 119 -1.01 -19.79 -12.27
C ILE A 119 -1.38 -18.52 -13.05
N PRO A 120 -1.82 -18.65 -14.30
CA PRO A 120 -2.29 -17.51 -15.09
C PRO A 120 -3.47 -16.79 -14.45
N ALA A 121 -3.49 -15.47 -14.55
CA ALA A 121 -4.58 -14.58 -14.12
C ALA A 121 -5.45 -14.22 -15.34
N THR A 122 -6.13 -15.18 -15.94
CA THR A 122 -6.86 -14.95 -17.20
C THR A 122 -8.15 -14.16 -17.05
N THR A 123 -8.73 -14.15 -15.85
CA THR A 123 -9.97 -13.41 -15.53
C THR A 123 -9.73 -12.15 -14.69
N GLY A 124 -8.49 -11.90 -14.33
CA GLY A 124 -8.08 -10.78 -13.49
C GLY A 124 -8.04 -11.13 -12.00
N ASP A 125 -6.83 -11.14 -11.45
CA ASP A 125 -6.60 -11.31 -10.01
C ASP A 125 -6.56 -9.94 -9.35
N ARG A 126 -7.37 -9.73 -8.32
CA ARG A 126 -7.48 -8.45 -7.61
C ARG A 126 -6.68 -8.47 -6.32
N PHE A 127 -6.05 -7.34 -6.00
CA PHE A 127 -5.38 -7.12 -4.73
C PHE A 127 -5.58 -5.69 -4.26
N LEU A 128 -5.45 -5.50 -2.95
CA LEU A 128 -5.41 -4.21 -2.29
C LEU A 128 -4.07 -4.04 -1.62
N LEU A 129 -3.63 -2.79 -1.51
CA LEU A 129 -2.54 -2.38 -0.65
C LEU A 129 -3.07 -1.32 0.32
N LEU A 130 -3.14 -1.67 1.59
CA LEU A 130 -3.57 -0.81 2.68
C LEU A 130 -2.34 -0.12 3.27
N PHE A 131 -2.13 1.15 2.91
CA PHE A 131 -1.09 1.99 3.50
C PHE A 131 -1.54 2.45 4.89
N LYS A 132 -0.64 2.35 5.85
CA LYS A 132 -0.86 2.75 7.24
C LYS A 132 0.25 3.70 7.68
N LEU A 133 -0.11 4.69 8.50
CA LEU A 133 0.81 5.69 9.04
C LEU A 133 0.47 5.97 10.49
N GLY A 134 1.46 5.89 11.36
CA GLY A 134 1.41 6.34 12.74
C GLY A 134 2.25 7.60 12.93
N VAL A 135 1.84 8.47 13.84
CA VAL A 135 2.57 9.69 14.21
C VAL A 135 2.54 9.92 15.71
N THR A 136 3.61 10.50 16.24
CA THR A 136 3.77 10.83 17.65
C THR A 136 3.60 12.34 17.88
N PRO A 137 3.49 12.82 19.13
CA PRO A 137 3.50 14.24 19.44
C PRO A 137 4.80 14.97 19.03
N SER A 138 5.89 14.23 18.80
CA SER A 138 7.18 14.77 18.35
C SER A 138 7.34 14.78 16.82
N THR A 139 6.43 14.14 16.07
CA THR A 139 6.46 14.18 14.61
C THR A 139 6.27 15.60 14.12
N ALA A 140 7.14 16.07 13.24
CA ALA A 140 7.08 17.44 12.73
C ALA A 140 5.78 17.69 11.96
N VAL A 141 5.18 18.84 12.19
CA VAL A 141 3.93 19.23 11.51
C VAL A 141 4.22 19.67 10.08
N GLY A 142 3.47 19.16 9.14
CA GLY A 142 3.54 19.55 7.72
C GLY A 142 3.05 18.47 6.78
N ASP A 143 3.25 18.69 5.50
CA ASP A 143 2.84 17.78 4.44
C ASP A 143 3.95 16.79 4.13
N TYR A 144 3.66 15.51 4.26
CA TYR A 144 4.57 14.41 3.93
C TYR A 144 4.19 13.77 2.60
N ARG A 145 5.19 13.39 1.82
CA ARG A 145 5.01 12.73 0.52
C ARG A 145 6.03 11.64 0.29
N GLN A 146 5.61 10.61 -0.43
CA GLN A 146 6.45 9.56 -0.98
C GLN A 146 5.87 9.14 -2.33
N THR A 147 6.73 8.78 -3.28
CA THR A 147 6.31 8.19 -4.55
C THR A 147 6.47 6.67 -4.48
N VAL A 148 5.41 5.94 -4.76
CA VAL A 148 5.38 4.48 -4.74
C VAL A 148 5.23 3.95 -6.16
N TYR A 149 6.09 3.00 -6.52
CA TYR A 149 6.10 2.33 -7.81
C TYR A 149 5.63 0.88 -7.67
N PHE A 150 4.79 0.47 -8.60
CA PHE A 150 4.36 -0.92 -8.75
C PHE A 150 4.99 -1.50 -10.00
N THR A 151 5.58 -2.69 -9.88
CA THR A 151 6.17 -3.43 -11.00
C THR A 151 5.51 -4.79 -11.09
N LEU A 152 4.98 -5.12 -12.26
CA LEU A 152 4.45 -6.45 -12.58
C LEU A 152 5.49 -7.22 -13.39
N THR A 153 5.82 -8.43 -12.96
CA THR A 153 6.66 -9.38 -13.69
C THR A 153 5.89 -10.64 -13.98
N SER A 154 5.83 -11.03 -15.25
CA SER A 154 5.28 -12.31 -15.68
C SER A 154 6.31 -13.43 -15.54
N ASN A 155 5.89 -14.57 -15.03
CA ASN A 155 6.73 -15.76 -14.85
C ASN A 155 6.53 -16.72 -16.03
N PHE A 156 7.57 -16.98 -16.82
CA PHE A 156 7.55 -17.84 -18.02
C PHE A 156 8.28 -19.15 -17.78
#